data_bc8e9d103296f7408fda1abee3f7cd38
#
_entry.id   bc8e9d103296f7408fda1abee3f7cd38
#
_cell.length_a   1.000
_cell.length_b   1.000
_cell.length_c   1.000
_cell.angle_alpha   90.00
_cell.angle_beta   90.00
_cell.angle_gamma   90.00
#
_symmetry.space_group_name_H-M   'P 1'
#
loop_
_entity.id
_entity.type
_entity.pdbx_description
1 polymer ?
#
loop_
_entity_poly.entity_id
_entity_poly.type
_entity_poly.pdbx_seq_one_letter_code
_entity_poly.pdbx_strand_id
1 'polypeptide(L)'
;MTVLVVSDSHGRNDNLARAILQVRPDIIYHLGDAQGYENELRTGCGCPLFYVRGNCDWGSDAPVYQVTKLGNHRIFLTHGDRYGVKYSNAELITAAAEHHCDVAIYGHTHWPELVKADGITILNPGSISLPRQPGRIPTFATIDVDKNGELHFTINEMKP
;
A
#
# COMPACT_ATOMS: atom_id res chain seq x y z
N MET A 1 15.50 -1.49 -8.05
CA MET A 1 14.89 -1.60 -6.71
C MET A 1 13.40 -1.84 -6.87
N THR A 2 12.86 -2.81 -6.15
CA THR A 2 11.44 -3.18 -6.22
C THR A 2 10.78 -3.00 -4.85
N VAL A 3 9.66 -2.30 -4.82
CA VAL A 3 8.82 -2.13 -3.62
C VAL A 3 7.58 -3.01 -3.78
N LEU A 4 7.29 -3.81 -2.76
CA LEU A 4 6.03 -4.53 -2.65
C LEU A 4 5.02 -3.66 -1.89
N VAL A 5 3.84 -3.48 -2.47
CA VAL A 5 2.76 -2.70 -1.86
C VAL A 5 1.58 -3.63 -1.57
N VAL A 6 1.21 -3.73 -0.31
CA VAL A 6 0.13 -4.59 0.17
C VAL A 6 -0.75 -3.85 1.16
N SER A 7 -1.97 -4.35 1.34
CA SER A 7 -2.91 -3.78 2.32
C SER A 7 -3.96 -4.80 2.72
N ASP A 8 -4.58 -4.53 3.88
CA ASP A 8 -5.79 -5.21 4.30
C ASP A 8 -5.63 -6.74 4.35
N SER A 9 -4.57 -7.20 4.99
CA SER A 9 -4.29 -8.63 5.18
C SER A 9 -5.20 -9.27 6.24
N HIS A 10 -5.69 -8.48 7.21
CA HIS A 10 -6.67 -8.90 8.21
C HIS A 10 -6.31 -10.22 8.92
N GLY A 11 -5.03 -10.36 9.27
CA GLY A 11 -4.54 -11.56 9.97
C GLY A 11 -4.41 -12.81 9.11
N ARG A 12 -4.72 -12.72 7.82
CA ARG A 12 -4.59 -13.82 6.87
C ARG A 12 -3.32 -13.62 6.03
N ASN A 13 -2.24 -14.25 6.46
CA ASN A 13 -0.90 -13.92 5.98
C ASN A 13 -0.34 -14.85 4.89
N ASP A 14 -1.09 -15.87 4.46
CA ASP A 14 -0.61 -16.85 3.48
C ASP A 14 -0.26 -16.19 2.13
N ASN A 15 -1.17 -15.38 1.60
CA ASN A 15 -0.93 -14.66 0.36
C ASN A 15 0.18 -13.62 0.49
N LEU A 16 0.23 -12.93 1.64
CA LEU A 16 1.29 -11.97 1.91
C LEU A 16 2.66 -12.63 1.89
N ALA A 17 2.79 -13.78 2.55
CA ALA A 17 4.05 -14.56 2.53
C ALA A 17 4.42 -15.00 1.11
N ARG A 18 3.44 -15.47 0.34
CA ARG A 18 3.65 -15.85 -1.06
C ARG A 18 4.10 -14.68 -1.92
N ALA A 19 3.48 -13.51 -1.75
CA ALA A 19 3.85 -12.30 -2.48
C ALA A 19 5.29 -11.88 -2.16
N ILE A 20 5.69 -11.91 -0.88
CA ILE A 20 7.06 -11.62 -0.46
C ILE A 20 8.06 -12.57 -1.13
N LEU A 21 7.78 -13.88 -1.12
CA LEU A 21 8.64 -14.87 -1.75
C LEU A 21 8.73 -14.71 -3.26
N GLN A 22 7.61 -14.34 -3.90
CA GLN A 22 7.53 -14.15 -5.35
C GLN A 22 8.27 -12.88 -5.80
N VAL A 23 8.06 -11.78 -5.10
CA VAL A 23 8.60 -10.46 -5.50
C VAL A 23 10.04 -10.28 -5.03
N ARG A 24 10.38 -10.80 -3.85
CA ARG A 24 11.68 -10.57 -3.18
C ARG A 24 11.98 -9.07 -3.09
N PRO A 25 11.10 -8.30 -2.41
CA PRO A 25 11.19 -6.85 -2.44
C PRO A 25 12.39 -6.30 -1.68
N ASP A 26 12.85 -5.14 -2.10
CA ASP A 26 13.82 -4.34 -1.35
C ASP A 26 13.17 -3.55 -0.21
N ILE A 27 11.88 -3.21 -0.38
CA ILE A 27 11.07 -2.46 0.60
C ILE A 27 9.64 -2.98 0.53
N ILE A 28 8.95 -2.99 1.68
CA ILE A 28 7.51 -3.28 1.74
C ILE A 28 6.77 -2.03 2.25
N TYR A 29 5.72 -1.64 1.55
CA TYR A 29 4.69 -0.72 2.02
C TYR A 29 3.44 -1.52 2.37
N HIS A 30 3.04 -1.50 3.63
CA HIS A 30 1.78 -2.11 4.09
C HIS A 30 0.84 -0.99 4.55
N LEU A 31 -0.31 -0.88 3.92
CA LEU A 31 -1.21 0.26 4.12
C LEU A 31 -2.23 0.04 5.23
N GLY A 32 -1.96 -0.90 6.14
CA GLY A 32 -2.75 -1.08 7.35
C GLY A 32 -3.71 -2.25 7.34
N ASP A 33 -4.32 -2.48 8.49
CA ASP A 33 -5.23 -3.59 8.77
C ASP A 33 -4.56 -4.96 8.69
N ALA A 34 -3.35 -5.07 9.27
CA ALA A 34 -2.72 -6.36 9.55
C ALA A 34 -3.31 -7.03 10.80
N GLN A 35 -4.03 -6.27 11.61
CA GLN A 35 -4.73 -6.76 12.81
C GLN A 35 -3.82 -7.52 13.78
N GLY A 36 -2.77 -6.84 14.25
CA GLY A 36 -1.85 -7.36 15.26
C GLY A 36 -0.64 -8.12 14.73
N TYR A 37 -0.52 -8.32 13.43
CA TYR A 37 0.61 -9.04 12.82
C TYR A 37 1.74 -8.13 12.32
N GLU A 38 1.71 -6.84 12.65
CA GLU A 38 2.73 -5.88 12.21
C GLU A 38 4.13 -6.29 12.66
N ASN A 39 4.29 -6.68 13.94
CA ASN A 39 5.60 -7.03 14.50
C ASN A 39 6.18 -8.29 13.87
N GLU A 40 5.36 -9.32 13.66
CA GLU A 40 5.78 -10.54 12.99
C GLU A 40 6.22 -10.26 11.55
N LEU A 41 5.47 -9.40 10.84
CA LEU A 41 5.83 -8.99 9.49
C LEU A 41 7.16 -8.23 9.50
N ARG A 42 7.33 -7.29 10.42
CA ARG A 42 8.54 -6.46 10.53
C ARG A 42 9.79 -7.30 10.80
N THR A 43 9.68 -8.33 11.64
CA THR A 43 10.81 -9.21 11.95
C THR A 43 11.06 -10.27 10.88
N GLY A 44 10.03 -10.70 10.15
CA GLY A 44 10.10 -11.83 9.22
C GLY A 44 10.27 -11.48 7.76
N CYS A 45 10.04 -10.22 7.34
CA CYS A 45 10.05 -9.89 5.92
C CYS A 45 11.44 -9.75 5.29
N GLY A 46 12.49 -9.57 6.10
CA GLY A 46 13.87 -9.50 5.61
C GLY A 46 14.26 -8.20 4.91
N CYS A 47 13.40 -7.18 4.94
CA CYS A 47 13.65 -5.87 4.34
C CYS A 47 12.94 -4.77 5.14
N PRO A 48 13.24 -3.48 4.89
CA PRO A 48 12.53 -2.39 5.54
C PRO A 48 11.04 -2.43 5.26
N LEU A 49 10.25 -2.21 6.32
CA LEU A 49 8.80 -2.15 6.29
C LEU A 49 8.31 -0.76 6.68
N PHE A 50 7.53 -0.14 5.80
CA PHE A 50 6.75 1.04 6.12
C PHE A 50 5.31 0.59 6.36
N TYR A 51 4.82 0.84 7.56
CA TYR A 51 3.48 0.43 7.98
C TYR A 51 2.69 1.63 8.46
N VAL A 52 1.46 1.77 8.01
CA VAL A 52 0.51 2.76 8.53
C VAL A 52 -0.66 2.06 9.19
N ARG A 53 -1.19 2.67 10.25
CA ARG A 53 -2.27 2.09 11.02
C ARG A 53 -3.60 2.17 10.28
N GLY A 54 -4.27 1.03 10.11
CA GLY A 54 -5.63 0.96 9.61
C GLY A 54 -6.68 1.09 10.71
N ASN A 55 -7.93 1.22 10.30
CA ASN A 55 -9.06 1.36 11.23
C ASN A 55 -9.34 0.10 12.06
N CYS A 56 -8.87 -1.06 11.61
CA CYS A 56 -8.98 -2.34 12.34
C CYS A 56 -7.72 -2.70 13.15
N ASP A 57 -6.72 -1.83 13.18
CA ASP A 57 -5.46 -2.07 13.91
C ASP A 57 -5.57 -1.57 15.36
N TRP A 58 -6.39 -2.22 16.15
CA TRP A 58 -6.62 -1.87 17.55
C TRP A 58 -5.33 -1.99 18.37
N GLY A 59 -4.99 -0.90 19.08
CA GLY A 59 -3.82 -0.87 19.95
C GLY A 59 -2.48 -0.70 19.23
N SER A 60 -2.46 -0.50 17.92
CA SER A 60 -1.23 -0.24 17.17
C SER A 60 -0.67 1.15 17.46
N ASP A 61 0.65 1.24 17.61
CA ASP A 61 1.39 2.51 17.73
C ASP A 61 1.84 3.06 16.36
N ALA A 62 1.51 2.38 15.28
CA ALA A 62 1.90 2.81 13.94
C ALA A 62 1.28 4.18 13.60
N PRO A 63 1.96 5.01 12.81
CA PRO A 63 1.43 6.29 12.38
C PRO A 63 0.24 6.10 11.44
N VAL A 64 -0.67 7.06 11.42
CA VAL A 64 -1.83 7.05 10.52
C VAL A 64 -1.48 7.44 9.09
N TYR A 65 -0.36 8.13 8.90
CA TYR A 65 0.24 8.37 7.58
C TYR A 65 1.75 8.47 7.71
N GLN A 66 2.44 8.28 6.59
CA GLN A 66 3.87 8.52 6.47
C GLN A 66 4.16 9.22 5.15
N VAL A 67 5.18 10.08 5.17
CA VAL A 67 5.74 10.66 3.95
C VAL A 67 7.15 10.09 3.80
N THR A 68 7.44 9.54 2.64
CA THR A 68 8.75 8.99 2.34
C THR A 68 9.17 9.37 0.91
N LYS A 69 10.44 9.23 0.63
CA LYS A 69 10.99 9.48 -0.69
C LYS A 69 11.30 8.16 -1.38
N LEU A 70 10.96 8.06 -2.65
CA LEU A 70 11.26 6.88 -3.46
C LEU A 70 11.70 7.36 -4.85
N GLY A 71 12.94 7.07 -5.25
CA GLY A 71 13.49 7.64 -6.47
C GLY A 71 13.42 9.16 -6.45
N ASN A 72 12.86 9.75 -7.49
CA ASN A 72 12.67 11.20 -7.60
C ASN A 72 11.35 11.70 -7.02
N HIS A 73 10.58 10.82 -6.38
CA HIS A 73 9.20 11.07 -5.99
C HIS A 73 9.04 11.12 -4.48
N ARG A 74 8.04 11.89 -4.02
CA ARG A 74 7.60 11.92 -2.62
C ARG A 74 6.28 11.18 -2.51
N ILE A 75 6.23 10.24 -1.59
CA ILE A 75 5.13 9.30 -1.45
C ILE A 75 4.38 9.59 -0.16
N PHE A 76 3.07 9.76 -0.27
CA PHE A 76 2.15 9.82 0.86
C PHE A 76 1.53 8.44 1.06
N LEU A 77 1.78 7.84 2.24
CA LEU A 77 1.26 6.52 2.60
C LEU A 77 0.20 6.70 3.68
N THR A 78 -0.98 6.14 3.49
CA THR A 78 -2.05 6.14 4.50
C THR A 78 -2.98 4.95 4.28
N HIS A 79 -3.72 4.55 5.31
CA HIS A 79 -4.75 3.52 5.13
C HIS A 79 -5.92 4.05 4.27
N GLY A 80 -6.32 5.28 4.49
CA GLY A 80 -7.34 5.96 3.69
C GLY A 80 -8.68 6.16 4.38
N ASP A 81 -8.95 5.46 5.49
CA ASP A 81 -10.21 5.56 6.23
C ASP A 81 -10.56 6.98 6.69
N ARG A 82 -9.55 7.84 6.87
CA ARG A 82 -9.72 9.22 7.32
C ARG A 82 -9.94 10.22 6.19
N TYR A 83 -9.88 9.79 4.94
CA TYR A 83 -9.90 10.67 3.76
C TYR A 83 -11.09 10.43 2.84
N GLY A 84 -12.13 9.76 3.33
CA GLY A 84 -13.36 9.54 2.57
C GLY A 84 -13.18 8.75 1.27
N VAL A 85 -12.17 7.89 1.19
CA VAL A 85 -11.77 7.20 -0.06
C VAL A 85 -12.83 6.25 -0.61
N LYS A 86 -13.85 5.88 0.19
CA LYS A 86 -14.99 5.09 -0.31
C LYS A 86 -15.88 5.88 -1.26
N TYR A 87 -15.80 7.21 -1.20
CA TYR A 87 -16.66 8.11 -1.99
C TYR A 87 -15.91 8.82 -3.10
N SER A 88 -14.69 9.31 -2.81
CA SER A 88 -13.85 9.96 -3.80
C SER A 88 -12.40 10.02 -3.30
N ASN A 89 -11.48 10.40 -4.20
CA ASN A 89 -10.07 10.61 -3.87
C ASN A 89 -9.74 12.07 -3.51
N ALA A 90 -10.74 12.96 -3.45
CA ALA A 90 -10.52 14.40 -3.31
C ALA A 90 -9.74 14.76 -2.04
N GLU A 91 -10.14 14.22 -0.88
CA GLU A 91 -9.45 14.51 0.38
C GLU A 91 -8.04 13.91 0.42
N LEU A 92 -7.86 12.72 -0.16
CA LEU A 92 -6.55 12.07 -0.27
C LEU A 92 -5.60 12.90 -1.14
N ILE A 93 -6.06 13.40 -2.27
CA ILE A 93 -5.31 14.27 -3.17
C ILE A 93 -4.90 15.55 -2.43
N THR A 94 -5.82 16.17 -1.72
CA THR A 94 -5.53 17.37 -0.92
C THR A 94 -4.45 17.12 0.11
N ALA A 95 -4.55 16.02 0.87
CA ALA A 95 -3.56 15.66 1.88
C ALA A 95 -2.18 15.42 1.26
N ALA A 96 -2.11 14.68 0.16
CA ALA A 96 -0.86 14.44 -0.55
C ALA A 96 -0.22 15.75 -1.04
N ALA A 97 -1.02 16.64 -1.61
CA ALA A 97 -0.55 17.95 -2.08
C ALA A 97 -0.03 18.83 -0.94
N GLU A 98 -0.70 18.84 0.20
CA GLU A 98 -0.28 19.58 1.40
C GLU A 98 1.08 19.11 1.92
N HIS A 99 1.40 17.83 1.74
CA HIS A 99 2.69 17.25 2.11
C HIS A 99 3.71 17.27 0.96
N HIS A 100 3.41 17.95 -0.13
CA HIS A 100 4.27 18.05 -1.32
C HIS A 100 4.59 16.68 -1.95
N CYS A 101 3.63 15.76 -1.89
CA CYS A 101 3.75 14.44 -2.48
C CYS A 101 3.11 14.39 -3.86
N ASP A 102 3.74 13.68 -4.78
CA ASP A 102 3.22 13.45 -6.13
C ASP A 102 2.70 12.02 -6.33
N VAL A 103 2.80 11.19 -5.29
CA VAL A 103 2.23 9.85 -5.25
C VAL A 103 1.48 9.68 -3.93
N ALA A 104 0.26 9.14 -3.98
CA ALA A 104 -0.54 8.78 -2.82
C ALA A 104 -0.90 7.30 -2.90
N ILE A 105 -0.58 6.55 -1.85
CA ILE A 105 -0.84 5.11 -1.77
C ILE A 105 -1.72 4.85 -0.56
N TYR A 106 -2.82 4.13 -0.77
CA TYR A 106 -3.82 3.86 0.25
C TYR A 106 -4.42 2.47 0.11
N GLY A 107 -5.20 2.04 1.10
CA GLY A 107 -5.92 0.76 1.12
C GLY A 107 -7.39 0.93 1.47
N HIS A 108 -7.85 0.23 2.48
CA HIS A 108 -9.18 0.36 3.11
C HIS A 108 -10.36 -0.12 2.26
N THR A 109 -10.42 0.20 0.98
CA THR A 109 -11.56 -0.16 0.11
C THR A 109 -11.58 -1.63 -0.29
N HIS A 110 -10.44 -2.33 -0.19
CA HIS A 110 -10.23 -3.68 -0.71
C HIS A 110 -10.43 -3.76 -2.24
N TRP A 111 -10.23 -2.65 -2.93
CA TRP A 111 -10.44 -2.54 -4.36
C TRP A 111 -9.21 -1.91 -5.02
N PRO A 112 -8.53 -2.61 -5.95
CA PRO A 112 -7.32 -2.07 -6.57
C PRO A 112 -7.64 -0.86 -7.45
N GLU A 113 -6.73 0.12 -7.43
CA GLU A 113 -6.85 1.33 -8.23
C GLU A 113 -5.47 1.84 -8.61
N LEU A 114 -5.32 2.29 -9.85
CA LEU A 114 -4.15 3.01 -10.31
C LEU A 114 -4.61 4.09 -11.28
N VAL A 115 -4.62 5.34 -10.83
CA VAL A 115 -5.07 6.49 -11.62
C VAL A 115 -4.14 7.68 -11.37
N LYS A 116 -4.23 8.68 -12.23
CA LYS A 116 -3.53 9.95 -12.05
C LYS A 116 -4.54 11.08 -12.10
N ALA A 117 -4.53 11.95 -11.08
CA ALA A 117 -5.42 13.08 -10.98
C ALA A 117 -4.68 14.26 -10.34
N ASP A 118 -4.85 15.47 -10.90
CA ASP A 118 -4.22 16.69 -10.40
C ASP A 118 -2.69 16.58 -10.22
N GLY A 119 -2.03 15.84 -11.12
CA GLY A 119 -0.60 15.62 -11.06
C GLY A 119 -0.15 14.58 -10.04
N ILE A 120 -1.08 13.94 -9.32
CA ILE A 120 -0.77 12.95 -8.28
C ILE A 120 -1.15 11.56 -8.81
N THR A 121 -0.20 10.63 -8.72
CA THR A 121 -0.45 9.21 -8.98
C THR A 121 -1.08 8.58 -7.74
N ILE A 122 -2.22 7.94 -7.91
CA ILE A 122 -2.99 7.33 -6.82
C ILE A 122 -2.98 5.83 -7.02
N LEU A 123 -2.50 5.11 -6.00
CA LEU A 123 -2.40 3.65 -6.03
C LEU A 123 -3.10 3.06 -4.82
N ASN A 124 -3.97 2.08 -5.07
CA ASN A 124 -4.47 1.15 -4.07
C ASN A 124 -4.11 -0.26 -4.53
N PRO A 125 -3.37 -1.04 -3.73
CA PRO A 125 -2.98 -2.39 -4.13
C PRO A 125 -4.15 -3.39 -4.09
N GLY A 126 -5.32 -2.98 -3.58
CA GLY A 126 -6.39 -3.89 -3.23
C GLY A 126 -6.07 -4.65 -1.95
N SER A 127 -6.90 -5.64 -1.62
CA SER A 127 -6.63 -6.50 -0.46
C SER A 127 -5.89 -7.76 -0.88
N ILE A 128 -4.84 -8.09 -0.13
CA ILE A 128 -4.06 -9.31 -0.33
C ILE A 128 -4.82 -10.57 0.12
N SER A 129 -5.93 -10.42 0.87
CA SER A 129 -6.65 -11.55 1.46
C SER A 129 -8.18 -11.47 1.33
N LEU A 130 -8.76 -10.28 1.31
CA LEU A 130 -10.22 -10.06 1.34
C LEU A 130 -10.66 -9.10 0.21
N PRO A 131 -10.44 -9.44 -1.06
CA PRO A 131 -10.77 -8.57 -2.19
C PRO A 131 -12.28 -8.36 -2.32
N ARG A 132 -12.69 -7.17 -2.80
CA ARG A 132 -14.09 -6.78 -3.00
C ARG A 132 -14.43 -6.43 -4.44
N GLN A 133 -13.44 -6.30 -5.32
CA GLN A 133 -13.68 -6.04 -6.74
C GLN A 133 -14.30 -7.26 -7.45
N PRO A 134 -14.90 -7.08 -8.64
CA PRO A 134 -15.39 -8.20 -9.43
C PRO A 134 -14.33 -9.28 -9.63
N GLY A 135 -14.73 -10.54 -9.51
CA GLY A 135 -13.84 -11.68 -9.56
C GLY A 135 -13.17 -12.02 -8.23
N ARG A 136 -13.08 -11.06 -7.32
CA ARG A 136 -12.53 -11.23 -5.96
C ARG A 136 -11.22 -12.01 -5.90
N ILE A 137 -10.29 -11.67 -6.81
CA ILE A 137 -8.94 -12.22 -6.80
C ILE A 137 -8.09 -11.30 -5.92
N PRO A 138 -7.41 -11.83 -4.90
CA PRO A 138 -6.51 -11.02 -4.08
C PRO A 138 -5.44 -10.36 -4.93
N THR A 139 -5.11 -9.11 -4.60
CA THR A 139 -4.16 -8.31 -5.36
C THR A 139 -3.07 -7.73 -4.48
N PHE A 140 -1.98 -7.36 -5.10
CA PHE A 140 -0.91 -6.55 -4.54
C PHE A 140 -0.34 -5.69 -5.65
N ALA A 141 0.45 -4.69 -5.30
CA ALA A 141 1.13 -3.88 -6.30
C ALA A 141 2.64 -3.98 -6.14
N THR A 142 3.35 -3.69 -7.22
CA THR A 142 4.79 -3.50 -7.21
C THR A 142 5.13 -2.13 -7.78
N ILE A 143 6.19 -1.52 -7.25
CA ILE A 143 6.77 -0.31 -7.80
C ILE A 143 8.22 -0.61 -8.11
N ASP A 144 8.58 -0.54 -9.39
CA ASP A 144 9.95 -0.67 -9.84
C ASP A 144 10.55 0.72 -10.01
N VAL A 145 11.67 0.98 -9.34
CA VAL A 145 12.41 2.22 -9.44
C VAL A 145 13.52 2.01 -10.46
N ASP A 146 13.45 2.74 -11.57
CA ASP A 146 14.44 2.60 -12.63
C ASP A 146 15.74 3.37 -12.32
N LYS A 147 16.73 3.22 -13.19
CA LYS A 147 18.05 3.86 -13.02
C LYS A 147 17.98 5.39 -13.03
N ASN A 148 16.91 5.96 -13.57
CA ASN A 148 16.70 7.41 -13.61
C ASN A 148 15.90 7.92 -12.41
N GLY A 149 15.49 7.02 -11.50
CA GLY A 149 14.68 7.36 -10.33
C GLY A 149 13.19 7.49 -10.62
N GLU A 150 12.73 7.05 -11.80
CA GLU A 150 11.32 7.05 -12.15
C GLU A 150 10.63 5.78 -11.67
N LEU A 151 9.33 5.88 -11.37
CA LEU A 151 8.54 4.81 -10.80
C LEU A 151 7.65 4.14 -11.84
N HIS A 152 7.63 2.81 -11.82
CA HIS A 152 6.77 2.00 -12.67
C HIS A 152 5.86 1.16 -11.79
N PHE A 153 4.55 1.40 -11.88
CA PHE A 153 3.54 0.79 -11.03
C PHE A 153 2.87 -0.38 -11.74
N THR A 154 2.68 -1.49 -11.04
CA THR A 154 1.97 -2.65 -11.57
C THR A 154 1.03 -3.21 -10.51
N ILE A 155 -0.24 -3.40 -10.84
CA ILE A 155 -1.18 -4.15 -10.01
C ILE A 155 -1.14 -5.61 -10.45
N ASN A 156 -0.92 -6.51 -9.50
CA ASN A 156 -0.75 -7.94 -9.74
C ASN A 156 -1.87 -8.72 -9.05
N GLU A 157 -2.38 -9.73 -9.72
CA GLU A 157 -3.30 -10.69 -9.11
C GLU A 157 -2.53 -11.86 -8.51
N MET A 158 -2.99 -12.32 -7.33
CA MET A 158 -2.45 -13.55 -6.74
C MET A 158 -2.89 -14.74 -7.58
N LYS A 159 -1.93 -15.55 -8.01
CA LYS A 159 -2.24 -16.81 -8.69
C LYS A 159 -2.69 -17.86 -7.68
N PRO A 160 -3.63 -18.75 -8.06
CA PRO A 160 -4.04 -19.84 -7.19
C PRO A 160 -2.92 -20.75 -6.75
#